data_1f2d19e1e5c8f87ca6fb5ee49ded338c
#
_entry.id   1f2d19e1e5c8f87ca6fb5ee49ded338c
#
_cell.length_a   1.000
_cell.length_b   1.000
_cell.length_c   1.000
_cell.angle_alpha   90.00
_cell.angle_beta   90.00
_cell.angle_gamma   90.00
#
_symmetry.space_group_name_H-M   'P 1'
#
loop_
_entity.id
_entity.type
_entity.pdbx_description
1 polymer ?
#
loop_
_entity_poly.entity_id
_entity_poly.type
_entity_poly.pdbx_seq_one_letter_code
_entity_poly.pdbx_strand_id
1 'polypeptide(L)'
;MNFNRMIPELSVFDIERTKKFYRELGFKIEYERTEDKFVFMSFQDSQFMFEQIHDDGWNIGELVYPLGRGINFSIAVDNIEELYQLVKSLNIELYRELTRNIYQVNGIEETQIEFLIQDPNGYLLRFTN
;
A
#
# COMPACT_ATOMS: atom_id res chain seq x y z
N MET A 1 -15.58 11.41 -7.57
CA MET A 1 -14.58 10.75 -6.71
C MET A 1 -14.84 11.08 -5.25
N ASN A 2 -14.87 10.08 -4.40
CA ASN A 2 -15.06 10.26 -2.97
C ASN A 2 -13.71 10.17 -2.26
N PHE A 3 -13.46 11.12 -1.38
CA PHE A 3 -12.26 11.09 -0.55
C PHE A 3 -12.60 10.45 0.79
N ASN A 4 -11.80 9.49 1.23
CA ASN A 4 -11.92 8.97 2.58
C ASN A 4 -11.57 10.06 3.58
N ARG A 5 -12.13 10.01 4.79
CA ARG A 5 -11.83 11.01 5.81
C ARG A 5 -10.36 11.01 6.22
N MET A 6 -9.75 9.82 6.25
CA MET A 6 -8.32 9.69 6.53
C MET A 6 -7.64 9.11 5.29
N ILE A 7 -6.67 9.83 4.77
CA ILE A 7 -5.88 9.39 3.61
C ILE A 7 -4.41 9.55 3.96
N PRO A 8 -3.66 8.45 4.01
CA PRO A 8 -2.22 8.56 4.20
C PRO A 8 -1.57 9.24 3.00
N GLU A 9 -0.70 10.20 3.26
CA GLU A 9 0.18 10.76 2.24
C GLU A 9 1.59 10.27 2.54
N LEU A 10 2.14 9.51 1.60
CA LEU A 10 3.42 8.84 1.78
C LEU A 10 4.49 9.52 0.94
N SER A 11 5.60 9.86 1.58
CA SER A 11 6.79 10.31 0.85
C SER A 11 7.43 9.12 0.14
N VAL A 12 7.86 9.32 -1.10
CA VAL A 12 8.45 8.26 -1.92
C VAL A 12 9.76 8.74 -2.54
N PHE A 13 10.65 7.80 -2.86
CA PHE A 13 11.94 8.13 -3.46
C PHE A 13 11.81 8.50 -4.93
N ASP A 14 10.96 7.77 -5.67
CA ASP A 14 10.80 7.93 -7.11
C ASP A 14 9.32 7.76 -7.44
N ILE A 15 8.66 8.85 -7.84
CA ILE A 15 7.22 8.83 -8.09
C ILE A 15 6.84 7.92 -9.26
N GLU A 16 7.64 7.87 -10.31
CA GLU A 16 7.32 7.04 -11.47
C GLU A 16 7.42 5.55 -11.14
N ARG A 17 8.45 5.17 -10.39
CA ARG A 17 8.60 3.78 -9.92
C ARG A 17 7.46 3.39 -8.97
N THR A 18 7.06 4.32 -8.11
CA THR A 18 5.95 4.09 -7.17
C THR A 18 4.64 3.90 -7.92
N LYS A 19 4.34 4.78 -8.90
CA LYS A 19 3.13 4.64 -9.70
C LYS A 19 3.08 3.30 -10.43
N LYS A 20 4.19 2.90 -11.04
CA LYS A 20 4.27 1.63 -11.76
C LYS A 20 3.96 0.45 -10.85
N PHE A 21 4.58 0.42 -9.66
CA PHE A 21 4.38 -0.65 -8.70
C PHE A 21 2.91 -0.79 -8.31
N TYR A 22 2.29 0.31 -7.90
CA TYR A 22 0.90 0.25 -7.44
C TYR A 22 -0.08 -0.02 -8.58
N ARG A 23 0.18 0.50 -9.77
CA ARG A 23 -0.68 0.20 -10.93
C ARG A 23 -0.64 -1.27 -11.31
N GLU A 24 0.52 -1.90 -11.23
CA GLU A 24 0.64 -3.34 -11.50
C GLU A 24 -0.15 -4.18 -10.50
N LEU A 25 -0.32 -3.69 -9.27
CA LEU A 25 -1.16 -4.36 -8.26
C LEU A 25 -2.66 -4.14 -8.48
N GLY A 26 -3.03 -3.21 -9.34
CA GLY A 26 -4.43 -2.90 -9.61
C GLY A 26 -4.90 -1.54 -9.09
N PHE A 27 -4.03 -0.77 -8.44
CA PHE A 27 -4.36 0.59 -8.05
C PHE A 27 -4.53 1.45 -9.30
N LYS A 28 -5.47 2.38 -9.24
CA LYS A 28 -5.69 3.33 -10.33
C LYS A 28 -5.33 4.74 -9.88
N ILE A 29 -4.90 5.55 -10.84
CA ILE A 29 -4.64 6.97 -10.59
C ILE A 29 -5.98 7.70 -10.66
N GLU A 30 -6.35 8.36 -9.55
CA GLU A 30 -7.55 9.20 -9.51
C GLU A 30 -7.22 10.57 -10.07
N TYR A 31 -6.10 11.15 -9.67
CA TYR A 31 -5.53 12.36 -10.28
C TYR A 31 -4.08 12.49 -9.88
N GLU A 32 -3.35 13.37 -10.59
CA GLU A 32 -1.96 13.64 -10.27
C GLU A 32 -1.61 15.09 -10.60
N ARG A 33 -0.58 15.57 -9.93
CA ARG A 33 0.07 16.84 -10.25
C ARG A 33 1.50 16.52 -10.62
N THR A 34 1.75 16.39 -11.93
CA THR A 34 3.06 15.93 -12.43
C THR A 34 4.19 16.88 -12.08
N GLU A 35 3.94 18.19 -12.08
CA GLU A 35 4.93 19.20 -11.73
C GLU A 35 5.35 19.12 -10.27
N ASP A 36 4.47 18.63 -9.39
CA ASP A 36 4.76 18.44 -7.97
C ASP A 36 5.20 17.02 -7.64
N LYS A 37 5.26 16.15 -8.65
CA LYS A 37 5.55 14.72 -8.48
C LYS A 37 4.66 14.10 -7.41
N PHE A 38 3.37 14.39 -7.54
CA PHE A 38 2.32 13.95 -6.62
C PHE A 38 1.26 13.14 -7.37
N VAL A 39 0.78 12.06 -6.74
CA VAL A 39 -0.28 11.23 -7.29
C VAL A 39 -1.23 10.77 -6.18
N PHE A 40 -2.51 10.74 -6.50
CA PHE A 40 -3.56 10.20 -5.64
C PHE A 40 -4.07 8.91 -6.29
N MET A 41 -3.97 7.81 -5.58
CA MET A 41 -4.32 6.49 -6.10
C MET A 41 -5.33 5.79 -5.21
N SER A 42 -6.13 4.91 -5.81
CA SER A 42 -7.13 4.13 -5.08
C SER A 42 -7.18 2.69 -5.54
N PHE A 43 -7.60 1.80 -4.64
CA PHE A 43 -7.83 0.40 -4.93
C PHE A 43 -8.89 -0.13 -3.97
N GLN A 44 -10.07 -0.48 -4.51
CA GLN A 44 -11.19 -1.03 -3.72
C GLN A 44 -11.41 -0.21 -2.43
N ASP A 45 -11.66 1.07 -2.58
CA ASP A 45 -11.91 2.03 -1.49
C ASP A 45 -10.71 2.37 -0.62
N SER A 46 -9.58 1.69 -0.77
CA SER A 46 -8.33 2.13 -0.14
C SER A 46 -7.73 3.26 -0.93
N GLN A 47 -7.24 4.28 -0.25
CA GLN A 47 -6.70 5.47 -0.89
C GLN A 47 -5.36 5.86 -0.30
N PHE A 48 -4.42 6.20 -1.19
CA PHE A 48 -3.12 6.73 -0.85
C PHE A 48 -2.80 7.96 -1.66
N MET A 49 -2.11 8.90 -1.03
CA MET A 49 -1.42 9.98 -1.72
C MET A 49 0.08 9.67 -1.67
N PHE A 50 0.77 9.93 -2.77
CA PHE A 50 2.22 9.76 -2.83
C PHE A 50 2.85 11.04 -3.37
N GLU A 51 3.91 11.49 -2.72
CA GLU A 51 4.67 12.64 -3.18
C GLU A 51 6.15 12.34 -3.12
N GLN A 52 6.86 12.65 -4.19
CA GLN A 52 8.31 12.43 -4.20
C GLN A 52 8.99 13.35 -3.19
N ILE A 53 9.98 12.82 -2.49
CA ILE A 53 10.75 13.53 -1.48
C ILE A 53 11.36 14.81 -2.06
N HIS A 54 11.20 15.93 -1.37
CA HIS A 54 11.78 17.22 -1.72
C HIS A 54 11.98 18.06 -0.45
N ASP A 55 12.68 19.18 -0.59
CA ASP A 55 13.10 19.98 0.55
C ASP A 55 11.94 20.56 1.37
N ASP A 56 10.80 20.83 0.73
CA ASP A 56 9.64 21.42 1.39
C ASP A 56 8.57 20.38 1.78
N GLY A 57 8.92 19.11 1.77
CA GLY A 57 7.99 18.02 2.10
C GLY A 57 7.55 18.04 3.56
N TRP A 58 6.33 17.57 3.80
CA TRP A 58 5.78 17.51 5.15
C TRP A 58 6.17 16.19 5.82
N ASN A 59 7.43 16.12 6.24
CA ASN A 59 7.92 14.92 6.92
C ASN A 59 8.78 15.33 8.11
N ILE A 60 8.80 14.45 9.09
CA ILE A 60 9.57 14.67 10.32
C ILE A 60 10.86 13.86 10.21
N GLY A 61 12.00 14.56 10.28
CA GLY A 61 13.30 13.92 10.24
C GLY A 61 13.76 13.49 8.88
N GLU A 62 14.91 12.84 8.86
CA GLU A 62 15.52 12.35 7.64
C GLU A 62 14.81 11.11 7.13
N LEU A 63 14.56 11.06 5.82
CA LEU A 63 13.89 9.92 5.18
C LEU A 63 14.92 8.99 4.56
N VAL A 64 15.11 7.83 5.16
CA VAL A 64 16.02 6.78 4.69
C VAL A 64 15.27 5.46 4.54
N TYR A 65 15.71 4.65 3.60
CA TYR A 65 15.12 3.33 3.37
C TYR A 65 15.38 2.41 4.57
N PRO A 66 14.41 1.56 4.99
CA PRO A 66 13.02 1.50 4.52
C PRO A 66 12.17 2.58 5.17
N LEU A 67 11.32 3.21 4.36
CA LEU A 67 10.36 4.18 4.89
C LEU A 67 9.21 3.47 5.60
N GLY A 68 8.55 4.20 6.49
CA GLY A 68 7.38 3.68 7.20
C GLY A 68 7.69 2.67 8.29
N ARG A 69 8.85 2.75 8.91
CA ARG A 69 9.20 1.88 10.04
C ARG A 69 8.19 2.02 11.16
N GLY A 70 7.70 0.87 11.64
CA GLY A 70 6.70 0.86 12.71
C GLY A 70 5.28 1.00 12.22
N ILE A 71 5.06 1.07 10.89
CA ILE A 71 3.74 1.19 10.28
C ILE A 71 3.54 0.03 9.31
N ASN A 72 2.35 -0.54 9.31
CA ASN A 72 1.90 -1.36 8.18
C ASN A 72 0.48 -0.92 7.83
N PHE A 73 0.13 -1.07 6.56
CA PHE A 73 -1.20 -0.70 6.09
C PHE A 73 -2.02 -1.97 5.87
N SER A 74 -3.12 -2.10 6.61
CA SER A 74 -4.05 -3.20 6.46
C SER A 74 -5.04 -2.83 5.35
N ILE A 75 -4.98 -3.56 4.26
CA ILE A 75 -5.78 -3.28 3.06
C ILE A 75 -6.66 -4.49 2.80
N ALA A 76 -7.95 -4.35 3.09
CA ALA A 76 -8.92 -5.40 2.81
C ALA A 76 -9.24 -5.41 1.31
N VAL A 77 -9.21 -6.56 0.71
CA VAL A 77 -9.44 -6.71 -0.73
C VAL A 77 -10.41 -7.84 -1.02
N ASP A 78 -11.14 -7.71 -2.12
CA ASP A 78 -11.91 -8.81 -2.67
C ASP A 78 -10.93 -9.78 -3.33
N ASN A 79 -11.19 -11.08 -3.27
CA ASN A 79 -10.35 -12.08 -3.92
C ASN A 79 -8.87 -12.01 -3.52
N ILE A 80 -8.59 -12.10 -2.22
CA ILE A 80 -7.22 -12.04 -1.70
C ILE A 80 -6.29 -13.07 -2.37
N GLU A 81 -6.80 -14.26 -2.70
CA GLU A 81 -5.98 -15.28 -3.33
C GLU A 81 -5.58 -14.92 -4.77
N GLU A 82 -6.47 -14.25 -5.50
CA GLU A 82 -6.17 -13.76 -6.84
C GLU A 82 -5.06 -12.70 -6.79
N LEU A 83 -5.15 -11.77 -5.83
CA LEU A 83 -4.11 -10.76 -5.66
C LEU A 83 -2.78 -11.41 -5.27
N TYR A 84 -2.81 -12.41 -4.40
CA TYR A 84 -1.61 -13.15 -4.01
C TYR A 84 -0.93 -13.79 -5.23
N GLN A 85 -1.71 -14.43 -6.11
CA GLN A 85 -1.16 -15.03 -7.34
C GLN A 85 -0.58 -13.96 -8.27
N LEU A 86 -1.24 -12.81 -8.38
CA LEU A 86 -0.73 -11.69 -9.17
C LEU A 86 0.63 -11.22 -8.64
N VAL A 87 0.73 -11.03 -7.33
CA VAL A 87 1.98 -10.61 -6.68
C VAL A 87 3.11 -11.60 -7.00
N LYS A 88 2.82 -12.89 -6.94
CA LYS A 88 3.81 -13.91 -7.27
C LYS A 88 4.21 -13.86 -8.75
N SER A 89 3.24 -13.65 -9.64
CA SER A 89 3.50 -13.55 -11.08
C SER A 89 4.35 -12.34 -11.45
N LEU A 90 4.26 -11.28 -10.66
CA LEU A 90 5.06 -10.07 -10.82
C LEU A 90 6.47 -10.19 -10.21
N ASN A 91 6.78 -11.34 -9.61
CA ASN A 91 8.04 -11.60 -8.92
C ASN A 91 8.33 -10.60 -7.79
N ILE A 92 7.27 -10.14 -7.13
CA ILE A 92 7.41 -9.29 -5.95
C ILE A 92 7.74 -10.20 -4.76
N GLU A 93 8.82 -9.87 -4.05
CA GLU A 93 9.22 -10.64 -2.88
C GLU A 93 8.17 -10.51 -1.77
N LEU A 94 7.81 -11.63 -1.16
CA LEU A 94 6.86 -11.65 -0.06
C LEU A 94 7.60 -11.41 1.26
N TYR A 95 7.15 -10.41 2.00
CA TYR A 95 7.63 -10.19 3.37
C TYR A 95 7.10 -11.30 4.28
N ARG A 96 5.82 -11.66 4.10
CA ARG A 96 5.20 -12.83 4.74
C ARG A 96 4.32 -13.53 3.74
N GLU A 97 4.42 -14.86 3.70
CA GLU A 97 3.60 -15.70 2.84
C GLU A 97 2.14 -15.67 3.27
N LEU A 98 1.27 -16.11 2.36
CA LEU A 98 -0.17 -16.21 2.64
C LEU A 98 -0.41 -17.12 3.84
N THR A 99 -1.13 -16.60 4.82
CA THR A 99 -1.53 -17.37 6.01
C THR A 99 -3.03 -17.29 6.22
N ARG A 100 -3.58 -18.31 6.89
CA ARG A 100 -4.99 -18.37 7.28
C ARG A 100 -5.02 -18.53 8.78
N ASN A 101 -5.62 -17.56 9.47
CA ASN A 101 -5.69 -17.56 10.92
C ASN A 101 -7.13 -17.37 11.37
N ILE A 102 -7.47 -18.02 12.48
CA ILE A 102 -8.80 -17.92 13.08
C ILE A 102 -8.70 -17.07 14.33
N TYR A 103 -9.54 -16.04 14.42
CA TYR A 103 -9.59 -15.12 15.55
C TYR A 103 -10.99 -15.05 16.11
N GLN A 104 -11.08 -14.75 17.40
CA GLN A 104 -12.34 -14.45 18.08
C GLN A 104 -12.52 -12.94 18.10
N VAL A 105 -13.60 -12.45 17.50
CA VAL A 105 -13.94 -11.02 17.51
C VAL A 105 -15.33 -10.89 18.12
N ASN A 106 -15.40 -10.35 19.32
CA ASN A 106 -16.65 -10.21 20.07
C ASN A 106 -17.40 -11.56 20.19
N GLY A 107 -16.65 -12.64 20.42
CA GLY A 107 -17.23 -14.00 20.58
C GLY A 107 -17.56 -14.69 19.28
N ILE A 108 -17.30 -14.07 18.12
CA ILE A 108 -17.55 -14.64 16.80
C ILE A 108 -16.23 -15.07 16.20
N GLU A 109 -16.20 -16.29 15.64
CA GLU A 109 -15.03 -16.80 14.94
C GLU A 109 -14.89 -16.15 13.56
N GLU A 110 -13.73 -15.54 13.32
CA GLU A 110 -13.40 -14.92 12.04
C GLU A 110 -12.15 -15.56 11.45
N THR A 111 -12.17 -15.83 10.16
CA THR A 111 -10.98 -16.31 9.44
C THR A 111 -10.33 -15.14 8.71
N GLN A 112 -9.07 -14.89 9.05
CA GLN A 112 -8.28 -13.85 8.39
C GLN A 112 -7.25 -14.52 7.49
N ILE A 113 -7.29 -14.13 6.22
CA ILE A 113 -6.34 -14.58 5.19
C ILE A 113 -5.51 -13.35 4.84
N GLU A 114 -4.18 -13.45 4.98
CA GLU A 114 -3.34 -12.28 4.73
C GLU A 114 -1.96 -12.64 4.21
N PHE A 115 -1.35 -11.71 3.52
CA PHE A 115 0.06 -11.76 3.15
C PHE A 115 0.62 -10.33 3.17
N LEU A 116 1.94 -10.21 3.23
CA LEU A 116 2.60 -8.91 3.32
C LEU A 116 3.67 -8.77 2.26
N ILE A 117 3.75 -7.57 1.67
CA ILE A 117 4.84 -7.18 0.77
C ILE A 117 5.33 -5.79 1.17
N GLN A 118 6.52 -5.43 0.71
CA GLN A 118 7.00 -4.05 0.82
C GLN A 118 6.92 -3.40 -0.55
N ASP A 119 6.58 -2.11 -0.55
CA ASP A 119 6.63 -1.34 -1.78
C ASP A 119 8.08 -0.91 -2.07
N PRO A 120 8.37 -0.25 -3.21
CA PRO A 120 9.75 0.16 -3.55
C PRO A 120 10.39 1.11 -2.54
N ASN A 121 9.59 1.75 -1.70
CA ASN A 121 10.08 2.71 -0.69
C ASN A 121 10.33 2.06 0.66
N GLY A 122 9.89 0.81 0.81
CA GLY A 122 10.00 0.08 2.07
C GLY A 122 8.70 0.03 2.87
N TYR A 123 7.63 0.72 2.44
CA TYR A 123 6.35 0.66 3.15
C TYR A 123 5.77 -0.75 3.14
N LEU A 124 5.29 -1.16 4.30
CA LEU A 124 4.78 -2.51 4.51
C LEU A 124 3.27 -2.55 4.26
N LEU A 125 2.87 -3.32 3.26
CA LEU A 125 1.47 -3.49 2.87
C LEU A 125 0.98 -4.86 3.32
N ARG A 126 -0.08 -4.87 4.12
CA ARG A 126 -0.71 -6.10 4.60
C ARG A 126 -2.06 -6.25 3.91
N PHE A 127 -2.11 -7.12 2.92
CA PHE A 127 -3.35 -7.42 2.21
C PHE A 127 -4.11 -8.51 2.94
N THR A 128 -5.41 -8.31 3.09
CA THR A 128 -6.27 -9.22 3.85
C THR A 128 -7.65 -9.35 3.18
N ASN A 129 -8.39 -10.37 3.59
CA ASN A 129 -9.77 -10.53 3.16
C ASN A 129 -10.72 -9.61 3.93
#